data_2bc8f00aa883cf161b6c319a65361827
#
_entry.id   2bc8f00aa883cf161b6c319a65361827
#
_cell.length_a   1.000
_cell.length_b   1.000
_cell.length_c   1.000
_cell.angle_alpha   90.00
_cell.angle_beta   90.00
_cell.angle_gamma   90.00
#
_symmetry.space_group_name_H-M   'P 1'
#
loop_
_entity.id
_entity.type
_entity.pdbx_description
1 polymer ?
#
loop_
_entity_poly.entity_id
_entity_poly.type
_entity_poly.pdbx_seq_one_letter_code
_entity_poly.pdbx_strand_id
1 'polypeptide(L)'
;MKRCCAFCGKDLIGRADKKFCDDICRNNYAYHYNKCDNEMIYKINKSLMYNRNILRSITKRGRKIVKRQALRDLDFNFDVITGVHAAYKNQEYKLLYDYAYKCINDEEVLVIKCYKNDKWKKYE
;
A
#
# COMPACT_ATOMS: atom_id res chain seq x y z
N MET A 1 -40.01 16.48 1.63
CA MET A 1 -38.55 16.55 1.73
C MET A 1 -37.94 16.73 0.35
N LYS A 2 -37.26 17.84 0.15
CA LYS A 2 -36.61 18.11 -1.13
C LYS A 2 -35.39 17.21 -1.30
N ARG A 3 -35.27 16.59 -2.45
CA ARG A 3 -34.08 15.80 -2.82
C ARG A 3 -33.26 16.61 -3.79
N CYS A 4 -31.96 16.58 -3.62
CA CYS A 4 -31.02 17.33 -4.46
C CYS A 4 -30.06 16.38 -5.17
N CYS A 5 -29.62 16.79 -6.35
CA CYS A 5 -28.58 16.07 -7.09
C CYS A 5 -27.31 16.00 -6.26
N ALA A 6 -26.73 14.81 -6.14
CA ALA A 6 -25.52 14.59 -5.34
C ALA A 6 -24.29 15.31 -5.91
N PHE A 7 -24.33 15.73 -7.18
CA PHE A 7 -23.20 16.44 -7.82
C PHE A 7 -23.44 17.95 -7.91
N CYS A 8 -24.55 18.38 -8.51
CA CYS A 8 -24.74 19.82 -8.77
C CYS A 8 -25.65 20.52 -7.75
N GLY A 9 -26.35 19.78 -6.91
CA GLY A 9 -27.21 20.35 -5.87
C GLY A 9 -28.58 20.82 -6.32
N LYS A 10 -28.93 20.70 -7.60
CA LYS A 10 -30.25 21.07 -8.10
C LYS A 10 -31.34 20.14 -7.57
N ASP A 11 -32.56 20.67 -7.45
CA ASP A 11 -33.69 19.85 -7.02
C ASP A 11 -33.94 18.71 -8.01
N LEU A 12 -34.21 17.53 -7.46
CA LEU A 12 -34.50 16.33 -8.25
C LEU A 12 -35.99 16.19 -8.51
N ILE A 13 -36.33 15.91 -9.76
CA ILE A 13 -37.70 15.62 -10.20
C ILE A 13 -37.69 14.21 -10.79
N GLY A 14 -38.67 13.38 -10.41
CA GLY A 14 -38.79 12.03 -10.93
C GLY A 14 -38.80 10.97 -9.83
N ARG A 15 -38.18 9.80 -10.10
CA ARG A 15 -38.23 8.66 -9.22
C ARG A 15 -37.69 8.93 -7.83
N ALA A 16 -38.22 8.22 -6.84
CA ALA A 16 -37.77 8.37 -5.46
C ALA A 16 -36.31 7.95 -5.24
N ASP A 17 -35.81 7.05 -6.09
CA ASP A 17 -34.42 6.55 -6.02
C ASP A 17 -33.42 7.39 -6.82
N LYS A 18 -33.88 8.44 -7.47
CA LYS A 18 -33.01 9.30 -8.29
C LYS A 18 -32.03 10.07 -7.39
N LYS A 19 -30.73 9.97 -7.72
CA LYS A 19 -29.65 10.64 -6.99
C LYS A 19 -29.01 11.77 -7.77
N PHE A 20 -29.14 11.77 -9.09
CA PHE A 20 -28.52 12.73 -10.00
C PHE A 20 -29.57 13.28 -10.95
N CYS A 21 -29.40 14.53 -11.39
CA CYS A 21 -30.36 15.16 -12.29
C CYS A 21 -30.28 14.58 -13.71
N ASP A 22 -29.12 14.09 -14.12
CA ASP A 22 -28.93 13.44 -15.43
C ASP A 22 -27.69 12.54 -15.42
N ASP A 23 -27.40 11.92 -16.57
CA ASP A 23 -26.24 11.04 -16.73
C ASP A 23 -24.92 11.82 -16.67
N ILE A 24 -24.93 13.07 -17.08
CA ILE A 24 -23.73 13.93 -17.02
C ILE A 24 -23.31 14.12 -15.57
N CYS A 25 -24.23 14.44 -14.68
CA CYS A 25 -23.95 14.58 -13.24
C CYS A 25 -23.50 13.27 -12.62
N ARG A 26 -24.12 12.16 -13.00
CA ARG A 26 -23.74 10.83 -12.50
C ARG A 26 -22.30 10.51 -12.89
N ASN A 27 -21.95 10.73 -14.16
CA ASN A 27 -20.61 10.43 -14.67
C ASN A 27 -19.57 11.35 -14.04
N ASN A 28 -19.87 12.63 -13.87
CA ASN A 28 -18.95 13.58 -13.23
C ASN A 28 -18.72 13.25 -11.77
N TYR A 29 -19.76 12.85 -11.04
CA TYR A 29 -19.63 12.45 -9.65
C TYR A 29 -18.73 11.22 -9.51
N ALA A 30 -18.99 10.19 -10.34
CA ALA A 30 -18.18 8.96 -10.32
C ALA A 30 -16.72 9.27 -10.68
N TYR A 31 -16.48 10.12 -11.66
CA TYR A 31 -15.13 10.51 -12.08
C TYR A 31 -14.37 11.18 -10.92
N HIS A 32 -14.96 12.20 -10.31
CA HIS A 32 -14.29 12.92 -9.22
C HIS A 32 -14.08 12.05 -7.98
N TYR A 33 -15.07 11.24 -7.63
CA TYR A 33 -14.96 10.32 -6.49
C TYR A 33 -13.85 9.30 -6.71
N ASN A 34 -13.85 8.65 -7.87
CA ASN A 34 -12.86 7.61 -8.19
C ASN A 34 -11.46 8.19 -8.38
N LYS A 35 -11.36 9.44 -8.86
CA LYS A 35 -10.05 10.10 -9.04
C LYS A 35 -9.31 10.25 -7.73
N CYS A 36 -9.98 10.71 -6.68
CA CYS A 36 -9.35 10.85 -5.35
C CYS A 36 -8.88 9.51 -4.81
N ASP A 37 -9.72 8.48 -4.89
CA ASP A 37 -9.36 7.14 -4.45
C ASP A 37 -8.21 6.57 -5.26
N ASN A 38 -8.25 6.72 -6.58
CA ASN A 38 -7.20 6.21 -7.47
C ASN A 38 -5.86 6.89 -7.23
N GLU A 39 -5.84 8.18 -6.92
CA GLU A 39 -4.60 8.89 -6.60
C GLU A 39 -3.97 8.36 -5.32
N MET A 40 -4.77 8.09 -4.28
CA MET A 40 -4.28 7.52 -3.04
C MET A 40 -3.71 6.12 -3.26
N ILE A 41 -4.47 5.27 -3.96
CA ILE A 41 -4.04 3.90 -4.29
C ILE A 41 -2.75 3.94 -5.10
N TYR A 42 -2.66 4.80 -6.08
CA TYR A 42 -1.47 4.96 -6.92
C TYR A 42 -0.24 5.32 -6.09
N LYS A 43 -0.38 6.28 -5.18
CA LYS A 43 0.73 6.70 -4.32
C LYS A 43 1.21 5.57 -3.41
N ILE A 44 0.26 4.84 -2.80
CA ILE A 44 0.60 3.71 -1.92
C ILE A 44 1.28 2.60 -2.71
N ASN A 45 0.72 2.24 -3.87
CA ASN A 45 1.30 1.21 -4.74
C ASN A 45 2.71 1.59 -5.19
N LYS A 46 2.91 2.85 -5.55
CA LYS A 46 4.22 3.34 -5.96
C LYS A 46 5.23 3.25 -4.81
N SER A 47 4.82 3.60 -3.60
CA SER A 47 5.67 3.48 -2.41
C SER A 47 6.02 2.03 -2.11
N LEU A 48 5.07 1.12 -2.23
CA LEU A 48 5.30 -0.31 -2.03
C LEU A 48 6.31 -0.87 -3.05
N MET A 49 6.12 -0.54 -4.32
CA MET A 49 7.04 -0.96 -5.39
C MET A 49 8.43 -0.38 -5.20
N TYR A 50 8.51 0.88 -4.81
CA TYR A 50 9.77 1.56 -4.54
C TYR A 50 10.52 0.89 -3.38
N ASN A 51 9.83 0.62 -2.28
CA ASN A 51 10.40 -0.09 -1.15
C ASN A 51 10.93 -1.48 -1.54
N ARG A 52 10.13 -2.22 -2.30
CA ARG A 52 10.55 -3.54 -2.78
C ARG A 52 11.81 -3.45 -3.62
N ASN A 53 11.91 -2.45 -4.49
CA ASN A 53 13.09 -2.26 -5.34
C ASN A 53 14.33 -1.88 -4.53
N ILE A 54 14.17 -1.10 -3.44
CA ILE A 54 15.26 -0.82 -2.52
C ILE A 54 15.77 -2.11 -1.89
N LEU A 55 14.88 -2.94 -1.35
CA LEU A 55 15.27 -4.20 -0.73
C LEU A 55 15.95 -5.12 -1.73
N ARG A 56 15.44 -5.16 -2.96
CA ARG A 56 16.05 -5.95 -4.03
C ARG A 56 17.46 -5.48 -4.36
N SER A 57 17.69 -4.18 -4.41
CA SER A 57 18.98 -3.62 -4.78
C SER A 57 20.06 -3.89 -3.75
N ILE A 58 19.69 -3.98 -2.46
CA ILE A 58 20.66 -4.20 -1.37
C ILE A 58 20.81 -5.67 -1.00
N THR A 59 19.88 -6.55 -1.41
CA THR A 59 19.86 -7.95 -0.99
C THR A 59 20.14 -8.87 -2.19
N LYS A 60 21.39 -8.95 -2.59
CA LYS A 60 21.79 -9.71 -3.78
C LYS A 60 21.81 -11.22 -3.58
N ARG A 61 21.94 -11.70 -2.35
CA ARG A 61 22.08 -13.14 -2.03
C ARG A 61 20.94 -13.69 -1.18
N GLY A 62 19.80 -13.02 -1.15
CA GLY A 62 18.62 -13.49 -0.45
C GLY A 62 18.53 -13.13 1.02
N ARG A 63 19.64 -12.70 1.65
CA ARG A 63 19.67 -12.26 3.04
C ARG A 63 20.78 -11.24 3.25
N LYS A 64 20.45 -10.16 3.97
CA LYS A 64 21.44 -9.16 4.33
C LYS A 64 21.00 -8.37 5.56
N ILE A 65 21.96 -8.03 6.41
CA ILE A 65 21.75 -7.10 7.51
C ILE A 65 22.25 -5.73 7.05
N VAL A 66 21.39 -4.71 7.13
CA VAL A 66 21.72 -3.35 6.72
C VAL A 66 21.41 -2.39 7.84
N LYS A 67 22.05 -1.24 7.83
CA LYS A 67 21.75 -0.20 8.79
C LYS A 67 20.42 0.47 8.45
N ARG A 68 19.62 0.74 9.47
CA ARG A 68 18.34 1.42 9.30
C ARG A 68 18.51 2.78 8.63
N GLN A 69 19.60 3.48 8.95
CA GLN A 69 19.90 4.76 8.34
C GLN A 69 20.16 4.63 6.83
N ALA A 70 20.76 3.54 6.38
CA ALA A 70 20.96 3.30 4.95
C ALA A 70 19.62 3.22 4.21
N LEU A 71 18.60 2.61 4.80
CA LEU A 71 17.27 2.57 4.24
C LEU A 71 16.63 3.95 4.21
N ARG A 72 16.78 4.72 5.28
CA ARG A 72 16.28 6.10 5.33
C ARG A 72 16.93 6.99 4.29
N ASP A 73 18.22 6.83 4.07
CA ASP A 73 18.97 7.59 3.06
C ASP A 73 18.47 7.31 1.64
N LEU A 74 17.89 6.13 1.42
CA LEU A 74 17.26 5.75 0.16
C LEU A 74 15.77 6.09 0.10
N ASP A 75 15.27 6.84 1.08
CA ASP A 75 13.85 7.21 1.16
C ASP A 75 12.90 6.02 1.31
N PHE A 76 13.35 4.98 2.02
CA PHE A 76 12.50 3.82 2.31
C PHE A 76 11.33 4.24 3.19
N ASN A 77 10.11 3.94 2.75
CA ASN A 77 8.90 4.30 3.48
C ASN A 77 8.49 3.14 4.42
N PHE A 78 8.76 3.31 5.72
CA PHE A 78 8.45 2.30 6.73
C PHE A 78 6.95 2.20 7.05
N ASP A 79 6.12 3.12 6.53
CA ASP A 79 4.69 3.17 6.85
C ASP A 79 3.85 2.23 5.97
N VAL A 80 4.40 1.71 4.88
CA VAL A 80 3.66 0.86 3.94
C VAL A 80 4.30 -0.52 3.84
N ILE A 81 3.45 -1.55 3.94
CA ILE A 81 3.85 -2.96 3.83
C ILE A 81 2.73 -3.74 3.13
N THR A 82 3.05 -4.89 2.55
CA THR A 82 2.04 -5.75 1.93
C THR A 82 1.45 -6.78 2.91
N GLY A 83 2.10 -7.02 4.03
CA GLY A 83 1.61 -7.95 5.02
C GLY A 83 2.58 -8.10 6.19
N VAL A 84 2.21 -8.96 7.12
CA VAL A 84 3.03 -9.27 8.29
C VAL A 84 3.07 -10.79 8.44
N HIS A 85 4.26 -11.32 8.71
CA HIS A 85 4.43 -12.72 9.05
C HIS A 85 4.94 -12.84 10.48
N ALA A 86 4.18 -13.57 11.33
CA ALA A 86 4.59 -13.86 12.69
C ALA A 86 5.55 -15.06 12.67
N ALA A 87 6.82 -14.78 12.89
CA ALA A 87 7.84 -15.80 12.93
C ALA A 87 7.99 -16.39 14.34
N TYR A 88 8.84 -17.40 14.45
CA TYR A 88 9.15 -18.07 15.69
C TYR A 88 9.60 -17.07 16.79
N LYS A 89 9.17 -17.27 18.03
CA LYS A 89 9.46 -16.42 19.19
C LYS A 89 8.87 -15.01 19.11
N ASN A 90 7.68 -14.88 18.50
CA ASN A 90 6.95 -13.61 18.40
C ASN A 90 7.70 -12.52 17.64
N GLN A 91 8.63 -12.90 16.78
CA GLN A 91 9.29 -11.97 15.89
C GLN A 91 8.43 -11.75 14.66
N GLU A 92 8.20 -10.50 14.30
CA GLU A 92 7.38 -10.16 13.15
C GLU A 92 8.25 -9.70 11.99
N TYR A 93 8.01 -10.30 10.82
CA TYR A 93 8.57 -9.81 9.57
C TYR A 93 7.51 -9.00 8.85
N LYS A 94 7.89 -7.84 8.38
CA LYS A 94 7.06 -7.00 7.51
C LYS A 94 7.34 -7.37 6.07
N LEU A 95 6.27 -7.63 5.31
CA LEU A 95 6.39 -8.14 3.95
C LEU A 95 6.29 -7.02 2.92
N LEU A 96 7.09 -7.10 1.87
CA LEU A 96 7.04 -6.26 0.69
C LEU A 96 7.13 -7.17 -0.53
N TYR A 97 5.97 -7.77 -0.89
CA TYR A 97 5.84 -8.74 -1.96
C TYR A 97 6.70 -9.98 -1.72
N ASP A 98 7.81 -10.12 -2.45
CA ASP A 98 8.74 -11.25 -2.34
C ASP A 98 9.93 -10.98 -1.41
N TYR A 99 9.88 -9.88 -0.66
CA TYR A 99 10.89 -9.53 0.35
C TYR A 99 10.24 -9.33 1.70
N ALA A 100 11.04 -9.53 2.75
CA ALA A 100 10.60 -9.27 4.12
C ALA A 100 11.75 -8.64 4.90
N TYR A 101 11.41 -7.87 5.92
CA TYR A 101 12.41 -7.30 6.79
C TYR A 101 11.91 -7.29 8.22
N LYS A 102 12.86 -7.31 9.16
CA LYS A 102 12.57 -7.06 10.57
C LYS A 102 13.67 -6.20 11.17
N CYS A 103 13.31 -5.34 12.12
CA CYS A 103 14.27 -4.58 12.88
C CYS A 103 14.90 -5.48 13.94
N ILE A 104 16.22 -5.71 13.85
CA ILE A 104 16.96 -6.50 14.84
C ILE A 104 17.16 -5.69 16.11
N ASN A 105 17.49 -4.43 15.92
CA ASN A 105 17.67 -3.45 16.99
C ASN A 105 17.36 -2.05 16.42
N ASP A 106 17.68 -1.00 17.17
CA ASP A 106 17.37 0.37 16.74
C ASP A 106 18.17 0.81 15.51
N GLU A 107 19.28 0.14 15.22
CA GLU A 107 20.20 0.55 14.16
C GLU A 107 20.23 -0.41 12.97
N GLU A 108 19.84 -1.66 13.16
CA GLU A 108 20.01 -2.70 12.14
C GLU A 108 18.70 -3.35 11.73
N VAL A 109 18.60 -3.66 10.45
CA VAL A 109 17.44 -4.31 9.84
C VAL A 109 17.90 -5.54 9.08
N LEU A 110 17.26 -6.67 9.34
CA LEU A 110 17.48 -7.90 8.58
C LEU A 110 16.52 -7.91 7.41
N VAL A 111 17.05 -8.05 6.19
CA VAL A 111 16.28 -8.15 4.96
C VAL A 111 16.47 -9.53 4.38
N ILE A 112 15.37 -10.21 4.02
CA ILE A 112 15.42 -11.52 3.39
C ILE A 112 14.55 -11.53 2.15
N LYS A 113 14.92 -12.36 1.18
CA LYS A 113 14.08 -12.62 0.02
C LYS A 113 13.16 -13.80 0.33
N CYS A 114 11.86 -13.58 0.14
CA CYS A 114 10.85 -14.62 0.33
C CYS A 114 10.64 -15.36 -0.99
N TYR A 115 10.70 -16.66 -0.93
CA TYR A 115 10.39 -17.51 -2.08
C TYR A 115 8.95 -17.99 -2.00
N LYS A 116 8.41 -18.45 -3.09
CA LYS A 116 7.05 -18.98 -3.15
C LYS A 116 6.86 -20.12 -2.14
N ASN A 117 5.65 -20.22 -1.61
CA ASN A 117 5.22 -21.35 -0.76
C ASN A 117 6.02 -21.50 0.52
N ASP A 118 6.13 -20.44 1.27
CA ASP A 118 6.76 -20.46 2.60
C ASP A 118 8.25 -20.84 2.62
N LYS A 119 8.89 -20.92 1.46
CA LYS A 119 10.31 -21.28 1.40
C LYS A 119 11.21 -20.29 2.14
N TRP A 120 10.75 -19.06 2.28
CA TRP A 120 11.51 -18.06 3.02
C TRP A 120 11.59 -18.36 4.52
N LYS A 121 10.73 -19.24 5.02
CA LYS A 121 10.76 -19.66 6.43
C LYS A 121 12.10 -20.24 6.86
N LYS A 122 12.85 -20.79 5.94
CA LYS A 122 14.19 -21.30 6.26
C LYS A 122 15.16 -20.22 6.76
N TYR A 123 14.83 -18.95 6.55
CA TYR A 123 15.65 -17.83 7.03
C TYR A 123 15.23 -17.35 8.43
N GLU A 124 14.21 -17.93 8.99
CA GLU A 124 13.76 -17.62 10.35
C GLU A 124 14.83 -18.08 11.41
#